data_f45246e2d9a5ddc0169d5d999517e229
#
_entry.id   f45246e2d9a5ddc0169d5d999517e229
#
_cell.length_a   1.000
_cell.length_b   1.000
_cell.length_c   1.000
_cell.angle_alpha   90.00
_cell.angle_beta   90.00
_cell.angle_gamma   90.00
#
_symmetry.space_group_name_H-M   'P 1'
#
loop_
_entity.id
_entity.type
_entity.pdbx_description
1 polymer ?
#
loop_
_entity_poly.entity_id
_entity_poly.type
_entity_poly.pdbx_seq_one_letter_code
_entity_poly.pdbx_strand_id
1 'polypeptide(L)'
;MIYKKSFIAIGTLTVLAAAPLRAALTFNLIAEAGTPQYAIDGFNAAANLWSSKLADNITVNIEIGYSSLGANILGETSTLWADASYSLVKLALAADRSSPDDYSSYAALPTGTSYNRLINHTSNDPYGINSATPYVDTMNHVGMTTANAKALGLLAPNYNSLDAIIRFSSDFSFDFNHNHVAPGSFDFVGVAAHEIGHALGFVSGVDDIDSNNGVQTGNTFSSNMIDLFRFSALSVAQGAGVTDYTADSRAKYFSVDGGQTSIALFADGVNYGDGRQASHWKDNLGIGILDPTASYGEKLNISATDLRAFDVMGYNLTPVPEPGNVLELCGLVAGAMLLRLRRKEV
;
A
#
# COMPACT_ATOMS: atom_id res chain seq x y z
N MET A 1 -14.68 -77.57 -18.17
CA MET A 1 -15.24 -76.26 -18.52
C MET A 1 -14.58 -75.23 -17.60
N ILE A 2 -13.57 -74.51 -18.10
CA ILE A 2 -12.76 -73.60 -17.26
C ILE A 2 -13.21 -72.20 -17.50
N TYR A 3 -13.83 -71.56 -16.51
CA TYR A 3 -14.23 -70.15 -16.58
C TYR A 3 -13.04 -69.23 -16.33
N LYS A 4 -12.60 -68.48 -17.34
CA LYS A 4 -11.64 -67.40 -17.19
C LYS A 4 -12.36 -66.19 -16.60
N LYS A 5 -12.01 -65.76 -15.39
CA LYS A 5 -12.41 -64.48 -14.79
C LYS A 5 -11.49 -63.38 -15.32
N SER A 6 -12.06 -62.50 -16.15
CA SER A 6 -11.38 -61.25 -16.60
C SER A 6 -11.52 -60.19 -15.48
N PHE A 7 -10.39 -59.75 -14.96
CA PHE A 7 -10.32 -58.58 -14.03
C PHE A 7 -10.16 -57.31 -14.85
N ILE A 8 -11.15 -56.39 -14.75
CA ILE A 8 -11.03 -55.05 -15.25
C ILE A 8 -10.34 -54.20 -14.21
N ALA A 9 -9.13 -53.72 -14.50
CA ALA A 9 -8.41 -52.77 -13.66
C ALA A 9 -9.02 -51.38 -13.86
N ILE A 10 -9.77 -50.86 -12.87
CA ILE A 10 -10.20 -49.48 -12.85
C ILE A 10 -9.06 -48.61 -12.35
N GLY A 11 -8.39 -47.93 -13.28
CA GLY A 11 -7.39 -46.94 -12.98
C GLY A 11 -8.04 -45.75 -12.26
N THR A 12 -7.61 -45.48 -11.04
CA THR A 12 -8.02 -44.28 -10.30
C THR A 12 -7.32 -43.07 -10.92
N LEU A 13 -8.07 -42.26 -11.65
CA LEU A 13 -7.60 -40.96 -12.13
C LEU A 13 -7.52 -40.02 -10.93
N THR A 14 -6.31 -39.78 -10.42
CA THR A 14 -6.07 -38.78 -9.41
C THR A 14 -6.07 -37.43 -10.11
N VAL A 15 -7.17 -36.71 -10.08
CA VAL A 15 -7.21 -35.31 -10.48
C VAL A 15 -6.47 -34.52 -9.38
N LEU A 16 -5.20 -34.20 -9.62
CA LEU A 16 -4.57 -33.14 -8.88
C LEU A 16 -5.28 -31.85 -9.31
N ALA A 17 -6.10 -31.29 -8.43
CA ALA A 17 -6.53 -29.91 -8.57
C ALA A 17 -5.26 -29.05 -8.51
N ALA A 18 -4.78 -28.60 -9.67
CA ALA A 18 -3.77 -27.54 -9.71
C ALA A 18 -4.44 -26.32 -9.08
N ALA A 19 -3.93 -25.87 -7.93
CA ALA A 19 -4.29 -24.56 -7.42
C ALA A 19 -4.03 -23.56 -8.56
N PRO A 20 -4.95 -22.64 -8.85
CA PRO A 20 -4.70 -21.63 -9.86
C PRO A 20 -3.38 -20.94 -9.52
N LEU A 21 -2.50 -20.81 -10.51
CA LEU A 21 -1.29 -20.00 -10.36
C LEU A 21 -1.80 -18.59 -10.05
N ARG A 22 -1.67 -18.15 -8.79
CA ARG A 22 -2.08 -16.80 -8.41
C ARG A 22 -1.09 -15.84 -9.03
N ALA A 23 -1.61 -14.82 -9.67
CA ALA A 23 -0.89 -13.61 -9.95
C ALA A 23 -0.31 -13.10 -8.62
N ALA A 24 0.92 -12.68 -8.60
CA ALA A 24 1.60 -12.21 -7.41
C ALA A 24 2.36 -10.93 -7.76
N LEU A 25 2.32 -9.97 -6.86
CA LEU A 25 3.16 -8.79 -6.92
C LEU A 25 4.63 -9.23 -6.93
N THR A 26 5.37 -8.82 -7.94
CA THR A 26 6.79 -9.16 -8.12
C THR A 26 7.63 -7.89 -7.98
N PHE A 27 8.72 -7.98 -7.23
CA PHE A 27 9.72 -6.91 -7.15
C PHE A 27 10.98 -7.30 -7.93
N ASN A 28 11.41 -6.41 -8.82
CA ASN A 28 12.69 -6.47 -9.49
C ASN A 28 13.64 -5.48 -8.80
N LEU A 29 14.46 -5.96 -7.87
CA LEU A 29 15.40 -5.15 -7.10
C LEU A 29 16.73 -5.05 -7.84
N ILE A 30 17.16 -3.83 -8.16
CA ILE A 30 18.38 -3.52 -8.90
C ILE A 30 19.36 -2.88 -7.92
N ALA A 31 20.38 -3.62 -7.51
CA ALA A 31 21.35 -3.12 -6.52
C ALA A 31 22.31 -2.12 -7.14
N GLU A 32 22.47 -0.96 -6.51
CA GLU A 32 23.54 -0.01 -6.79
C GLU A 32 24.92 -0.67 -6.56
N ALA A 33 25.92 -0.22 -7.33
CA ALA A 33 27.28 -0.74 -7.17
C ALA A 33 27.81 -0.51 -5.75
N GLY A 34 28.28 -1.57 -5.11
CA GLY A 34 28.78 -1.52 -3.75
C GLY A 34 27.75 -1.84 -2.65
N THR A 35 26.48 -2.03 -2.99
CA THR A 35 25.47 -2.52 -2.04
C THR A 35 25.85 -3.91 -1.53
N PRO A 36 26.02 -4.12 -0.21
CA PRO A 36 26.45 -5.41 0.31
C PRO A 36 25.32 -6.46 0.25
N GLN A 37 25.70 -7.73 0.11
CA GLN A 37 24.74 -8.83 -0.08
C GLN A 37 23.72 -8.93 1.06
N TYR A 38 24.14 -8.72 2.31
CA TYR A 38 23.19 -8.76 3.46
C TYR A 38 22.10 -7.68 3.38
N ALA A 39 22.41 -6.50 2.79
CA ALA A 39 21.39 -5.46 2.57
C ALA A 39 20.47 -5.86 1.41
N ILE A 40 21.00 -6.43 0.31
CA ILE A 40 20.20 -6.97 -0.79
C ILE A 40 19.23 -8.05 -0.27
N ASP A 41 19.72 -8.96 0.58
CA ASP A 41 18.89 -10.01 1.19
C ASP A 41 17.80 -9.41 2.10
N GLY A 42 18.11 -8.35 2.85
CA GLY A 42 17.15 -7.61 3.67
C GLY A 42 16.05 -6.94 2.83
N PHE A 43 16.42 -6.28 1.72
CA PHE A 43 15.44 -5.70 0.78
C PHE A 43 14.55 -6.78 0.15
N ASN A 44 15.12 -7.94 -0.24
CA ASN A 44 14.32 -9.06 -0.74
C ASN A 44 13.34 -9.59 0.31
N ALA A 45 13.76 -9.67 1.58
CA ALA A 45 12.87 -10.06 2.67
C ALA A 45 11.72 -9.07 2.85
N ALA A 46 11.98 -7.75 2.77
CA ALA A 46 10.98 -6.70 2.84
C ALA A 46 9.98 -6.76 1.66
N ALA A 47 10.49 -6.94 0.45
CA ALA A 47 9.68 -7.13 -0.76
C ALA A 47 8.74 -8.34 -0.62
N ASN A 48 9.22 -9.44 -0.02
CA ASN A 48 8.42 -10.64 0.23
C ASN A 48 7.31 -10.41 1.25
N LEU A 49 7.47 -9.48 2.22
CA LEU A 49 6.37 -9.10 3.12
C LEU A 49 5.20 -8.56 2.32
N TRP A 50 5.42 -7.63 1.38
CA TRP A 50 4.37 -7.07 0.52
C TRP A 50 3.83 -8.07 -0.50
N SER A 51 4.68 -8.82 -1.20
CA SER A 51 4.26 -9.86 -2.16
C SER A 51 3.36 -10.93 -1.51
N SER A 52 3.52 -11.17 -0.21
CA SER A 52 2.66 -12.11 0.53
C SER A 52 1.26 -11.55 0.81
N LYS A 53 1.06 -10.23 0.70
CA LYS A 53 -0.16 -9.52 1.06
C LYS A 53 -0.94 -8.99 -0.13
N LEU A 54 -0.24 -8.65 -1.22
CA LEU A 54 -0.81 -8.06 -2.43
C LEU A 54 -0.77 -9.08 -3.58
N ALA A 55 -1.85 -9.16 -4.35
CA ALA A 55 -2.08 -10.22 -5.34
C ALA A 55 -2.06 -9.69 -6.79
N ASP A 56 -1.63 -8.45 -7.00
CA ASP A 56 -1.58 -7.82 -8.32
C ASP A 56 -0.55 -8.49 -9.22
N ASN A 57 -0.90 -8.69 -10.48
CA ASN A 57 -0.01 -9.27 -11.47
C ASN A 57 0.88 -8.18 -12.11
N ILE A 58 1.69 -7.53 -11.31
CA ILE A 58 2.58 -6.46 -11.76
C ILE A 58 4.02 -6.71 -11.32
N THR A 59 4.96 -6.06 -12.01
CA THR A 59 6.37 -5.99 -11.61
C THR A 59 6.72 -4.57 -11.20
N VAL A 60 7.20 -4.40 -9.96
CA VAL A 60 7.71 -3.13 -9.43
C VAL A 60 9.23 -3.15 -9.49
N ASN A 61 9.81 -2.20 -10.24
CA ASN A 61 11.24 -2.07 -10.45
C ASN A 61 11.83 -1.05 -9.47
N ILE A 62 12.68 -1.48 -8.55
CA ILE A 62 13.25 -0.62 -7.51
C ILE A 62 14.78 -0.70 -7.56
N GLU A 63 15.43 0.45 -7.72
CA GLU A 63 16.87 0.55 -7.46
C GLU A 63 17.11 0.64 -5.95
N ILE A 64 18.02 -0.16 -5.42
CA ILE A 64 18.31 -0.24 -3.98
C ILE A 64 19.76 0.08 -3.69
N GLY A 65 19.99 0.89 -2.65
CA GLY A 65 21.30 1.32 -2.23
C GLY A 65 21.54 1.24 -0.72
N TYR A 66 22.82 1.14 -0.31
CA TYR A 66 23.24 1.14 1.08
C TYR A 66 24.52 1.92 1.24
N SER A 67 24.40 3.18 1.69
CA SER A 67 25.51 4.12 1.84
C SER A 67 25.18 5.18 2.91
N SER A 68 26.13 6.04 3.29
CA SER A 68 25.83 7.16 4.19
C SER A 68 24.84 8.14 3.55
N LEU A 69 23.74 8.45 4.25
CA LEU A 69 22.69 9.38 3.79
C LEU A 69 22.68 10.70 4.59
N GLY A 70 23.49 10.80 5.63
CA GLY A 70 23.52 11.95 6.51
C GLY A 70 22.79 11.72 7.84
N ALA A 71 22.77 12.77 8.68
CA ALA A 71 22.28 12.65 10.05
C ALA A 71 20.76 12.41 10.10
N ASN A 72 20.35 11.45 10.93
CA ASN A 72 18.94 11.13 11.25
C ASN A 72 18.09 10.59 10.07
N ILE A 73 18.71 10.15 8.98
CA ILE A 73 18.01 9.49 7.86
C ILE A 73 18.34 8.01 7.90
N LEU A 74 17.39 7.17 8.29
CA LEU A 74 17.53 5.70 8.29
C LEU A 74 17.45 5.14 6.87
N GLY A 75 16.45 5.59 6.12
CA GLY A 75 16.20 5.25 4.73
C GLY A 75 15.45 6.40 4.04
N GLU A 76 15.46 6.37 2.74
CA GLU A 76 14.73 7.32 1.89
C GLU A 76 14.19 6.64 0.65
N THR A 77 13.04 7.10 0.17
CA THR A 77 12.42 6.66 -1.08
C THR A 77 12.19 7.85 -2.00
N SER A 78 12.67 7.71 -3.24
CA SER A 78 12.28 8.58 -4.35
C SER A 78 11.44 7.78 -5.35
N THR A 79 10.25 8.27 -5.69
CA THR A 79 9.30 7.57 -6.56
C THR A 79 9.22 8.22 -7.94
N LEU A 80 8.89 7.43 -8.96
CA LEU A 80 8.48 7.95 -10.25
C LEU A 80 6.96 8.13 -10.27
N TRP A 81 6.52 9.20 -10.95
CA TRP A 81 5.15 9.68 -10.90
C TRP A 81 4.42 9.48 -12.21
N ALA A 82 3.13 9.20 -12.12
CA ALA A 82 2.13 9.30 -13.16
C ALA A 82 1.01 10.24 -12.72
N ASP A 83 0.32 10.85 -13.68
CA ASP A 83 -0.83 11.70 -13.45
C ASP A 83 -1.95 11.26 -14.39
N ALA A 84 -3.17 11.16 -13.90
CA ALA A 84 -4.32 10.76 -14.68
C ALA A 84 -5.53 11.63 -14.38
N SER A 85 -6.44 11.80 -15.37
CA SER A 85 -7.71 12.48 -15.09
C SER A 85 -8.49 11.72 -14.03
N TYR A 86 -9.18 12.46 -13.15
CA TYR A 86 -10.03 11.86 -12.12
C TYR A 86 -11.06 10.87 -12.69
N SER A 87 -11.61 11.17 -13.89
CA SER A 87 -12.53 10.26 -14.58
C SER A 87 -11.89 8.93 -14.92
N LEU A 88 -10.62 8.93 -15.36
CA LEU A 88 -9.87 7.72 -15.70
C LEU A 88 -9.53 6.92 -14.45
N VAL A 89 -9.08 7.60 -13.37
CA VAL A 89 -8.84 6.97 -12.07
C VAL A 89 -10.12 6.31 -11.53
N LYS A 90 -11.26 6.99 -11.58
CA LYS A 90 -12.55 6.40 -11.19
C LYS A 90 -12.92 5.17 -12.01
N LEU A 91 -12.67 5.22 -13.32
CA LEU A 91 -12.93 4.06 -14.19
C LEU A 91 -12.04 2.87 -13.80
N ALA A 92 -10.77 3.12 -13.53
CA ALA A 92 -9.82 2.11 -13.08
C ALA A 92 -10.25 1.50 -11.73
N LEU A 93 -10.53 2.34 -10.72
CA LEU A 93 -11.04 1.90 -9.42
C LEU A 93 -12.36 1.12 -9.55
N ALA A 94 -13.25 1.52 -10.48
CA ALA A 94 -14.50 0.78 -10.73
C ALA A 94 -14.26 -0.64 -11.26
N ALA A 95 -13.23 -0.82 -12.08
CA ALA A 95 -12.86 -2.10 -12.65
C ALA A 95 -12.11 -3.01 -11.67
N ASP A 96 -11.37 -2.40 -10.75
CA ASP A 96 -10.51 -3.08 -9.79
C ASP A 96 -11.28 -3.66 -8.57
N ARG A 97 -12.44 -3.13 -8.25
CA ARG A 97 -13.21 -3.47 -7.03
C ARG A 97 -13.32 -4.97 -6.78
N SER A 98 -12.76 -5.43 -5.67
CA SER A 98 -12.78 -6.83 -5.26
C SER A 98 -13.18 -7.03 -3.79
N SER A 99 -13.05 -6.00 -2.96
CA SER A 99 -13.27 -6.03 -1.52
C SER A 99 -14.46 -5.17 -1.06
N PRO A 100 -15.00 -5.36 0.15
CA PRO A 100 -16.02 -4.46 0.71
C PRO A 100 -15.54 -3.01 0.85
N ASP A 101 -14.23 -2.79 1.15
CA ASP A 101 -13.66 -1.44 1.25
C ASP A 101 -13.61 -0.76 -0.12
N ASP A 102 -13.28 -1.48 -1.20
CA ASP A 102 -13.35 -0.95 -2.58
C ASP A 102 -14.76 -0.49 -2.96
N TYR A 103 -15.76 -1.32 -2.69
CA TYR A 103 -17.15 -0.94 -2.99
C TYR A 103 -17.60 0.27 -2.20
N SER A 104 -17.24 0.38 -0.92
CA SER A 104 -17.61 1.50 -0.06
C SER A 104 -16.90 2.78 -0.50
N SER A 105 -15.58 2.71 -0.70
CA SER A 105 -14.76 3.85 -1.08
C SER A 105 -15.14 4.39 -2.45
N TYR A 106 -15.35 3.52 -3.43
CA TYR A 106 -15.80 3.91 -4.76
C TYR A 106 -17.19 4.57 -4.73
N ALA A 107 -18.12 4.06 -3.94
CA ALA A 107 -19.47 4.63 -3.80
C ALA A 107 -19.44 6.04 -3.17
N ALA A 108 -18.44 6.32 -2.33
CA ALA A 108 -18.26 7.60 -1.66
C ALA A 108 -17.53 8.65 -2.54
N LEU A 109 -16.84 8.23 -3.61
CA LEU A 109 -16.15 9.17 -4.51
C LEU A 109 -17.16 10.05 -5.27
N PRO A 110 -16.88 11.36 -5.47
CA PRO A 110 -17.70 12.28 -6.28
C PRO A 110 -18.00 11.72 -7.68
N THR A 111 -19.25 11.88 -8.14
CA THR A 111 -19.74 11.25 -9.39
C THR A 111 -19.30 11.97 -10.67
N GLY A 112 -18.83 13.21 -10.59
CA GLY A 112 -18.43 14.00 -11.75
C GLY A 112 -17.07 13.65 -12.35
N THR A 113 -16.54 14.58 -13.13
CA THR A 113 -15.19 14.52 -13.72
C THR A 113 -14.16 15.26 -12.87
N SER A 114 -14.55 15.74 -11.70
CA SER A 114 -13.74 16.47 -10.74
C SER A 114 -14.22 16.16 -9.32
N TYR A 115 -13.41 16.51 -8.35
CA TYR A 115 -13.69 16.40 -6.92
C TYR A 115 -13.25 17.70 -6.22
N ASN A 116 -13.83 17.95 -5.04
CA ASN A 116 -13.48 19.08 -4.20
C ASN A 116 -12.55 18.62 -3.05
N ARG A 117 -11.64 19.51 -2.68
CA ARG A 117 -10.76 19.35 -1.53
C ARG A 117 -10.64 20.66 -0.75
N LEU A 118 -10.40 20.58 0.54
CA LEU A 118 -9.88 21.71 1.30
C LEU A 118 -8.39 21.84 1.04
N ILE A 119 -7.92 23.07 0.84
CA ILE A 119 -6.50 23.39 0.64
C ILE A 119 -6.20 24.73 1.32
N ASN A 120 -4.93 24.99 1.65
CA ASN A 120 -4.43 26.23 2.23
C ASN A 120 -3.00 26.52 1.76
N HIS A 121 -2.35 27.56 2.27
CA HIS A 121 -0.96 27.91 2.01
C HIS A 121 -0.58 28.07 0.53
N THR A 122 -1.49 28.58 -0.30
CA THR A 122 -1.26 28.81 -1.73
C THR A 122 -1.12 30.30 -2.06
N SER A 123 -0.58 30.61 -3.25
CA SER A 123 -0.45 31.99 -3.72
C SER A 123 -1.76 32.60 -4.18
N ASN A 124 -2.78 31.78 -4.49
CA ASN A 124 -4.13 32.19 -4.92
C ASN A 124 -5.19 31.96 -3.83
N ASP A 125 -4.76 31.79 -2.57
CA ASP A 125 -5.66 31.65 -1.44
C ASP A 125 -6.55 32.91 -1.31
N PRO A 126 -7.90 32.75 -1.25
CA PRO A 126 -8.82 33.87 -1.18
C PRO A 126 -8.76 34.66 0.14
N TYR A 127 -8.15 34.09 1.16
CA TYR A 127 -7.96 34.72 2.48
C TYR A 127 -6.60 35.41 2.63
N GLY A 128 -5.77 35.39 1.57
CA GLY A 128 -4.45 35.98 1.49
C GLY A 128 -3.37 34.96 1.14
N ILE A 129 -2.31 35.44 0.47
CA ILE A 129 -1.18 34.58 0.07
C ILE A 129 -0.65 33.85 1.29
N ASN A 130 -0.47 32.53 1.17
CA ASN A 130 0.01 31.65 2.24
C ASN A 130 -0.90 31.63 3.48
N SER A 131 -2.19 31.93 3.34
CA SER A 131 -3.10 31.86 4.48
C SER A 131 -3.23 30.43 5.01
N ALA A 132 -3.28 30.29 6.34
CA ALA A 132 -3.59 29.04 7.00
C ALA A 132 -5.09 28.69 6.96
N THR A 133 -5.95 29.64 6.54
CA THR A 133 -7.41 29.43 6.47
C THR A 133 -7.76 28.55 5.29
N PRO A 134 -8.35 27.36 5.51
CA PRO A 134 -8.71 26.48 4.40
C PRO A 134 -9.81 27.06 3.50
N TYR A 135 -9.69 26.78 2.22
CA TYR A 135 -10.74 27.04 1.24
C TYR A 135 -10.99 25.82 0.36
N VAL A 136 -12.16 25.78 -0.29
CA VAL A 136 -12.50 24.68 -1.20
C VAL A 136 -11.89 24.96 -2.57
N ASP A 137 -11.15 23.98 -3.08
CA ASP A 137 -10.57 23.95 -4.43
C ASP A 137 -11.12 22.73 -5.19
N THR A 138 -11.16 22.83 -6.53
CA THR A 138 -11.70 21.77 -7.39
C THR A 138 -10.60 21.20 -8.27
N MET A 139 -10.43 19.88 -8.22
CA MET A 139 -9.43 19.14 -8.99
C MET A 139 -10.08 18.16 -9.96
N ASN A 140 -9.42 17.91 -11.08
CA ASN A 140 -9.87 16.98 -12.12
C ASN A 140 -8.81 15.93 -12.53
N HIS A 141 -7.72 15.86 -11.81
CA HIS A 141 -6.67 14.85 -11.99
C HIS A 141 -6.10 14.41 -10.64
N VAL A 142 -5.41 13.27 -10.64
CA VAL A 142 -4.87 12.60 -9.46
C VAL A 142 -3.46 12.13 -9.79
N GLY A 143 -2.50 12.45 -8.92
CA GLY A 143 -1.14 11.93 -8.96
C GLY A 143 -1.05 10.54 -8.34
N MET A 144 -0.13 9.74 -8.81
CA MET A 144 0.16 8.41 -8.25
C MET A 144 1.59 7.99 -8.58
N THR A 145 2.14 7.04 -7.82
CA THR A 145 3.40 6.41 -8.22
C THR A 145 3.18 5.51 -9.45
N THR A 146 4.23 5.28 -10.23
CA THR A 146 4.13 4.37 -11.39
C THR A 146 3.77 2.94 -10.98
N ALA A 147 4.20 2.50 -9.78
CA ALA A 147 3.79 1.21 -9.23
C ALA A 147 2.28 1.15 -8.98
N ASN A 148 1.69 2.21 -8.39
CA ASN A 148 0.24 2.29 -8.18
C ASN A 148 -0.53 2.39 -9.52
N ALA A 149 0.01 3.13 -10.51
CA ALA A 149 -0.57 3.18 -11.85
C ALA A 149 -0.57 1.81 -12.57
N LYS A 150 0.42 0.94 -12.30
CA LYS A 150 0.43 -0.46 -12.78
C LYS A 150 -0.66 -1.29 -12.10
N ALA A 151 -0.84 -1.17 -10.78
CA ALA A 151 -1.88 -1.88 -10.05
C ALA A 151 -3.27 -1.53 -10.57
N LEU A 152 -3.54 -0.25 -10.81
CA LEU A 152 -4.78 0.24 -11.41
C LEU A 152 -4.94 -0.07 -12.91
N GLY A 153 -3.97 -0.73 -13.56
CA GLY A 153 -4.01 -0.99 -15.00
C GLY A 153 -3.88 0.26 -15.89
N LEU A 154 -3.48 1.39 -15.33
CA LEU A 154 -3.23 2.65 -16.07
C LEU A 154 -1.85 2.65 -16.76
N LEU A 155 -0.93 1.84 -16.29
CA LEU A 155 0.32 1.48 -16.96
C LEU A 155 0.37 -0.03 -17.21
N ALA A 156 1.17 -0.43 -18.19
CA ALA A 156 1.41 -1.85 -18.44
C ALA A 156 1.99 -2.52 -17.18
N PRO A 157 1.56 -3.74 -16.82
CA PRO A 157 1.97 -4.39 -15.58
C PRO A 157 3.47 -4.67 -15.49
N ASN A 158 4.14 -4.75 -16.62
CA ASN A 158 5.58 -4.96 -16.75
C ASN A 158 6.28 -3.74 -17.38
N TYR A 159 5.74 -2.53 -17.23
CA TYR A 159 6.36 -1.31 -17.75
C TYR A 159 7.80 -1.19 -17.22
N ASN A 160 8.76 -1.08 -18.15
CA ASN A 160 10.18 -1.35 -17.91
C ASN A 160 10.99 -0.10 -17.50
N SER A 161 10.39 0.86 -16.79
CA SER A 161 11.18 1.90 -16.13
C SER A 161 11.27 1.61 -14.63
N LEU A 162 12.17 2.29 -13.93
CA LEU A 162 12.16 2.30 -12.47
C LEU A 162 10.81 2.82 -11.98
N ASP A 163 10.35 2.30 -10.87
CA ASP A 163 9.22 2.81 -10.10
C ASP A 163 9.68 3.62 -8.90
N ALA A 164 10.81 3.22 -8.32
CA ALA A 164 11.40 3.91 -7.19
C ALA A 164 12.91 3.67 -7.07
N ILE A 165 13.56 4.53 -6.26
CA ILE A 165 14.91 4.36 -5.76
C ILE A 165 14.82 4.40 -4.24
N ILE A 166 15.33 3.37 -3.57
CA ILE A 166 15.34 3.26 -2.11
C ILE A 166 16.78 3.15 -1.64
N ARG A 167 17.20 4.05 -0.75
CA ARG A 167 18.52 4.04 -0.14
C ARG A 167 18.45 3.97 1.37
N PHE A 168 19.35 3.21 1.96
CA PHE A 168 19.49 3.07 3.39
C PHE A 168 20.83 3.60 3.86
N SER A 169 20.81 4.24 5.03
CA SER A 169 22.02 4.75 5.64
C SER A 169 22.86 3.64 6.28
N SER A 170 24.12 3.58 5.88
CA SER A 170 25.11 2.70 6.53
C SER A 170 25.60 3.23 7.89
N ASP A 171 25.14 4.42 8.31
CA ASP A 171 25.58 5.09 9.54
C ASP A 171 24.86 4.60 10.79
N PHE A 172 23.83 3.75 10.62
CA PHE A 172 23.01 3.22 11.70
C PHE A 172 23.24 1.73 11.91
N SER A 173 23.01 1.29 13.16
CA SER A 173 23.01 -0.13 13.49
C SER A 173 21.67 -0.76 13.08
N PHE A 174 21.69 -1.65 12.12
CA PHE A 174 20.54 -2.44 11.69
C PHE A 174 20.68 -3.91 12.10
N ASP A 175 19.54 -4.52 12.46
CA ASP A 175 19.39 -5.97 12.52
C ASP A 175 18.61 -6.46 11.29
N PHE A 176 19.16 -7.45 10.62
CA PHE A 176 18.56 -8.06 9.42
C PHE A 176 17.66 -9.25 9.77
N ASN A 177 17.58 -9.60 11.07
CA ASN A 177 16.68 -10.65 11.57
C ASN A 177 15.34 -10.05 12.01
N HIS A 178 14.44 -9.84 11.08
CA HIS A 178 13.10 -9.31 11.31
C HIS A 178 12.27 -10.06 12.36
N ASN A 179 12.56 -11.35 12.63
CA ASN A 179 11.83 -12.12 13.63
C ASN A 179 12.30 -11.87 15.07
N HIS A 180 13.48 -11.31 15.24
CA HIS A 180 14.06 -11.01 16.55
C HIS A 180 15.02 -9.84 16.43
N VAL A 181 14.49 -8.61 16.48
CA VAL A 181 15.29 -7.38 16.38
C VAL A 181 16.08 -7.18 17.66
N ALA A 182 17.40 -7.10 17.54
CA ALA A 182 18.30 -6.92 18.69
C ALA A 182 18.11 -5.54 19.34
N PRO A 183 18.15 -5.46 20.68
CA PRO A 183 18.19 -4.18 21.38
C PRO A 183 19.37 -3.31 20.91
N GLY A 184 19.11 -2.06 20.57
CA GLY A 184 20.14 -1.13 20.05
C GLY A 184 20.37 -1.18 18.53
N SER A 185 19.53 -1.94 17.80
CA SER A 185 19.50 -1.94 16.34
C SER A 185 18.09 -1.63 15.83
N PHE A 186 18.00 -1.04 14.65
CA PHE A 186 16.74 -0.89 13.92
C PHE A 186 16.42 -2.16 13.12
N ASP A 187 15.14 -2.44 12.91
CA ASP A 187 14.66 -3.50 12.03
C ASP A 187 14.88 -3.14 10.55
N PHE A 188 15.95 -3.63 9.92
CA PHE A 188 16.24 -3.33 8.51
C PHE A 188 15.07 -3.74 7.61
N VAL A 189 14.55 -4.94 7.79
CA VAL A 189 13.47 -5.48 6.93
C VAL A 189 12.18 -4.69 7.11
N GLY A 190 11.86 -4.31 8.34
CA GLY A 190 10.69 -3.50 8.64
C GLY A 190 10.80 -2.09 8.05
N VAL A 191 11.93 -1.39 8.24
CA VAL A 191 12.14 -0.07 7.63
C VAL A 191 12.16 -0.18 6.10
N ALA A 192 12.78 -1.23 5.52
CA ALA A 192 12.74 -1.45 4.07
C ALA A 192 11.32 -1.71 3.54
N ALA A 193 10.48 -2.40 4.30
CA ALA A 193 9.07 -2.58 3.93
C ALA A 193 8.26 -1.26 4.05
N HIS A 194 8.60 -0.38 4.99
CA HIS A 194 8.05 0.97 5.08
C HIS A 194 8.36 1.77 3.80
N GLU A 195 9.63 1.82 3.40
CA GLU A 195 10.07 2.53 2.18
C GLU A 195 9.43 1.94 0.91
N ILE A 196 9.28 0.61 0.83
CA ILE A 196 8.54 -0.03 -0.25
C ILE A 196 7.06 0.40 -0.25
N GLY A 197 6.45 0.62 0.91
CA GLY A 197 5.09 1.16 1.02
C GLY A 197 4.95 2.53 0.36
N HIS A 198 5.93 3.42 0.51
CA HIS A 198 5.97 4.69 -0.23
C HIS A 198 6.14 4.46 -1.73
N ALA A 199 7.02 3.55 -2.15
CA ALA A 199 7.18 3.18 -3.56
C ALA A 199 5.88 2.66 -4.18
N LEU A 200 5.09 1.91 -3.43
CA LEU A 200 3.78 1.40 -3.83
C LEU A 200 2.68 2.46 -3.86
N GLY A 201 2.91 3.66 -3.32
CA GLY A 201 1.98 4.78 -3.48
C GLY A 201 1.40 5.38 -2.20
N PHE A 202 1.83 4.94 -1.01
CA PHE A 202 1.42 5.60 0.23
C PHE A 202 2.20 6.92 0.39
N VAL A 203 1.84 7.90 -0.43
CA VAL A 203 2.45 9.22 -0.49
C VAL A 203 1.36 10.27 -0.62
N SER A 204 1.34 11.26 0.27
CA SER A 204 0.40 12.37 0.26
C SER A 204 0.98 13.60 -0.43
N GLY A 205 0.23 14.20 -1.33
CA GLY A 205 0.61 15.49 -1.92
C GLY A 205 0.46 16.67 -0.94
N VAL A 206 -0.05 16.44 0.27
CA VAL A 206 -0.06 17.45 1.35
C VAL A 206 1.35 17.87 1.74
N ASP A 207 2.36 17.00 1.57
CA ASP A 207 3.76 17.34 1.83
C ASP A 207 4.26 18.46 0.90
N ASP A 208 3.74 18.54 -0.33
CA ASP A 208 4.03 19.63 -1.26
C ASP A 208 3.38 20.96 -0.80
N ILE A 209 2.15 20.91 -0.30
CA ILE A 209 1.49 22.07 0.30
C ILE A 209 2.18 22.53 1.57
N ASP A 210 2.59 21.61 2.42
CA ASP A 210 3.30 21.88 3.67
C ASP A 210 4.64 22.62 3.43
N SER A 211 5.26 22.41 2.27
CA SER A 211 6.50 23.09 1.86
C SER A 211 6.29 24.31 0.97
N ASN A 212 5.08 24.55 0.46
CA ASN A 212 4.79 25.57 -0.57
C ASN A 212 5.00 27.02 -0.09
N ASN A 213 4.65 27.34 1.12
CA ASN A 213 4.76 28.70 1.70
C ASN A 213 4.16 29.83 0.81
N GLY A 214 3.07 29.54 0.11
CA GLY A 214 2.39 30.51 -0.78
C GLY A 214 3.11 30.83 -2.08
N VAL A 215 4.09 30.03 -2.49
CA VAL A 215 4.86 30.25 -3.73
C VAL A 215 4.04 29.87 -4.97
N GLN A 216 3.32 28.76 -4.92
CA GLN A 216 2.57 28.20 -6.04
C GLN A 216 1.06 28.28 -5.80
N THR A 217 0.29 28.25 -6.90
CA THR A 217 -1.17 28.21 -6.86
C THR A 217 -1.68 26.82 -6.49
N GLY A 218 -2.90 26.73 -5.92
CA GLY A 218 -3.48 25.45 -5.52
C GLY A 218 -3.57 24.43 -6.66
N ASN A 219 -3.90 24.86 -7.86
CA ASN A 219 -4.07 23.99 -9.03
C ASN A 219 -2.77 23.40 -9.60
N THR A 220 -1.59 23.80 -9.10
CA THR A 220 -0.31 23.15 -9.45
C THR A 220 -0.04 21.88 -8.69
N PHE A 221 -0.82 21.60 -7.64
CA PHE A 221 -0.65 20.43 -6.78
C PHE A 221 -1.73 19.40 -7.06
N SER A 222 -1.33 18.20 -7.46
CA SER A 222 -2.25 17.07 -7.54
C SER A 222 -2.43 16.42 -6.16
N SER A 223 -3.66 16.08 -5.80
CA SER A 223 -3.85 15.10 -4.73
C SER A 223 -3.35 13.74 -5.21
N ASN A 224 -2.66 13.01 -4.37
CA ASN A 224 -2.25 11.65 -4.67
C ASN A 224 -3.36 10.66 -4.33
N MET A 225 -3.21 9.38 -4.72
CA MET A 225 -4.26 8.39 -4.54
C MET A 225 -4.76 8.29 -3.09
N ILE A 226 -3.87 8.29 -2.11
CA ILE A 226 -4.27 8.19 -0.69
C ILE A 226 -5.05 9.43 -0.21
N ASP A 227 -4.82 10.60 -0.82
CA ASP A 227 -5.52 11.84 -0.45
C ASP A 227 -7.01 11.83 -0.84
N LEU A 228 -7.43 10.97 -1.76
CA LEU A 228 -8.85 10.76 -2.08
C LEU A 228 -9.61 10.16 -0.89
N PHE A 229 -8.92 9.58 0.08
CA PHE A 229 -9.45 8.92 1.27
C PHE A 229 -9.03 9.63 2.57
N ARG A 230 -8.50 10.86 2.46
CA ARG A 230 -8.07 11.71 3.57
C ARG A 230 -9.15 12.73 3.89
N PHE A 231 -9.71 12.69 5.08
CA PHE A 231 -10.82 13.52 5.54
C PHE A 231 -10.52 14.21 6.86
N SER A 232 -11.30 15.25 7.16
CA SER A 232 -11.40 15.86 8.49
C SER A 232 -12.85 16.23 8.79
N ALA A 233 -13.15 16.55 10.03
CA ALA A 233 -14.46 17.08 10.39
C ALA A 233 -14.83 18.35 9.60
N LEU A 234 -13.81 19.17 9.27
CA LEU A 234 -14.04 20.39 8.46
C LEU A 234 -14.34 20.05 7.01
N SER A 235 -13.63 19.12 6.38
CA SER A 235 -13.86 18.74 4.98
C SER A 235 -15.24 18.09 4.81
N VAL A 236 -15.63 17.23 5.72
CA VAL A 236 -16.97 16.60 5.73
C VAL A 236 -18.08 17.65 5.87
N ALA A 237 -17.86 18.69 6.66
CA ALA A 237 -18.80 19.82 6.80
C ALA A 237 -18.96 20.65 5.53
N GLN A 238 -18.00 20.61 4.58
CA GLN A 238 -18.11 21.30 3.28
C GLN A 238 -19.00 20.55 2.28
N GLY A 239 -19.27 19.26 2.52
CA GLY A 239 -20.13 18.45 1.66
C GLY A 239 -19.59 17.05 1.41
N ALA A 240 -20.44 16.20 0.82
CA ALA A 240 -20.08 14.83 0.51
C ALA A 240 -18.89 14.73 -0.45
N GLY A 241 -17.90 13.91 -0.10
CA GLY A 241 -16.72 13.63 -0.92
C GLY A 241 -15.69 14.77 -0.97
N VAL A 242 -15.83 15.80 -0.12
CA VAL A 242 -14.78 16.84 0.02
C VAL A 242 -13.66 16.28 0.88
N THR A 243 -12.48 16.11 0.31
CA THR A 243 -11.29 15.62 0.99
C THR A 243 -10.53 16.75 1.71
N ASP A 244 -9.60 16.41 2.59
CA ASP A 244 -8.77 17.41 3.29
C ASP A 244 -7.31 17.33 2.83
N TYR A 245 -6.92 18.29 2.01
CA TYR A 245 -5.57 18.46 1.45
C TYR A 245 -4.83 19.65 2.09
N THR A 246 -5.13 19.95 3.35
CA THR A 246 -4.50 21.06 4.07
C THR A 246 -3.31 20.62 4.90
N ALA A 247 -2.29 21.46 4.96
CA ALA A 247 -1.20 21.34 5.91
C ALA A 247 -1.51 22.24 7.11
N ASP A 248 -1.96 21.66 8.22
CA ASP A 248 -2.22 22.31 9.50
C ASP A 248 -2.42 21.25 10.59
N SER A 249 -2.48 21.67 11.85
CA SER A 249 -2.55 20.77 13.01
C SER A 249 -3.92 20.15 13.29
N ARG A 250 -4.92 20.34 12.41
CA ARG A 250 -6.23 19.69 12.56
C ARG A 250 -6.09 18.20 12.25
N ALA A 251 -6.78 17.36 13.03
CA ALA A 251 -6.78 15.92 12.79
C ALA A 251 -7.36 15.59 11.40
N LYS A 252 -6.58 14.85 10.61
CA LYS A 252 -7.01 14.22 9.36
C LYS A 252 -7.01 12.71 9.56
N TYR A 253 -7.94 12.03 8.91
CA TYR A 253 -8.11 10.60 9.05
C TYR A 253 -8.41 9.90 7.74
N PHE A 254 -7.99 8.65 7.68
CA PHE A 254 -8.33 7.71 6.62
C PHE A 254 -9.77 7.23 6.80
N SER A 255 -10.52 7.23 5.70
CA SER A 255 -11.91 6.77 5.66
C SER A 255 -12.23 6.14 4.30
N VAL A 256 -13.01 5.06 4.32
CA VAL A 256 -13.49 4.36 3.12
C VAL A 256 -14.97 4.64 2.82
N ASP A 257 -15.62 5.50 3.59
CA ASP A 257 -17.05 5.81 3.49
C ASP A 257 -17.34 7.32 3.33
N GLY A 258 -16.40 8.05 2.72
CA GLY A 258 -16.54 9.49 2.48
C GLY A 258 -16.40 10.35 3.73
N GLY A 259 -15.61 9.92 4.68
CA GLY A 259 -15.31 10.65 5.90
C GLY A 259 -16.29 10.41 7.04
N GLN A 260 -17.25 9.48 6.92
CA GLN A 260 -18.22 9.20 7.98
C GLN A 260 -17.57 8.42 9.14
N THR A 261 -16.67 7.49 8.84
CA THR A 261 -15.93 6.69 9.83
C THR A 261 -14.44 7.03 9.78
N SER A 262 -13.89 7.46 10.90
CA SER A 262 -12.45 7.61 11.09
C SER A 262 -11.83 6.24 11.40
N ILE A 263 -10.98 5.73 10.49
CA ILE A 263 -10.31 4.43 10.64
C ILE A 263 -8.95 4.60 11.29
N ALA A 264 -8.15 5.55 10.82
CA ALA A 264 -6.80 5.84 11.30
C ALA A 264 -6.47 7.31 11.09
N LEU A 265 -5.64 7.88 11.94
CA LEU A 265 -5.19 9.26 11.81
C LEU A 265 -3.95 9.32 10.92
N PHE A 266 -3.89 10.33 10.03
CA PHE A 266 -2.69 10.70 9.31
C PHE A 266 -1.81 11.66 10.10
N ALA A 267 -0.52 11.70 9.80
CA ALA A 267 0.33 12.82 10.12
C ALA A 267 -0.10 14.08 9.34
N ASP A 268 0.22 15.25 9.85
CA ASP A 268 -0.43 16.49 9.43
C ASP A 268 0.48 17.45 8.65
N GLY A 269 1.78 17.19 8.56
CA GLY A 269 2.79 18.00 7.88
C GLY A 269 3.95 18.40 8.81
N VAL A 270 5.11 18.63 8.23
CA VAL A 270 6.36 18.97 8.94
C VAL A 270 6.35 20.42 9.41
N ASN A 271 5.92 21.35 8.54
CA ASN A 271 6.04 22.79 8.79
C ASN A 271 4.82 23.39 9.47
N TYR A 272 3.61 22.99 9.05
CA TYR A 272 2.36 23.57 9.55
C TYR A 272 1.53 22.57 10.38
N GLY A 273 1.93 21.30 10.42
CA GLY A 273 1.22 20.23 11.08
C GLY A 273 1.83 19.80 12.41
N ASP A 274 2.06 18.51 12.56
CA ASP A 274 2.55 17.85 13.79
C ASP A 274 4.06 17.56 13.78
N GLY A 275 4.78 18.06 12.79
CA GLY A 275 6.22 17.85 12.62
C GLY A 275 6.58 16.55 11.91
N ARG A 276 5.61 15.86 11.29
CA ARG A 276 5.78 14.64 10.51
C ARG A 276 5.22 14.82 9.11
N GLN A 277 5.84 14.18 8.11
CA GLN A 277 5.33 14.21 6.74
C GLN A 277 3.92 13.60 6.67
N ALA A 278 3.02 14.26 5.93
CA ALA A 278 1.65 13.83 5.76
C ALA A 278 1.51 12.49 5.01
N SER A 279 2.57 12.03 4.38
CA SER A 279 2.72 10.70 3.77
C SER A 279 2.84 9.55 4.78
N HIS A 280 2.43 9.76 6.03
CA HIS A 280 2.51 8.77 7.10
C HIS A 280 1.21 8.69 7.91
N TRP A 281 1.06 7.62 8.68
CA TRP A 281 0.11 7.60 9.78
C TRP A 281 0.55 8.55 10.90
N LYS A 282 -0.38 8.87 11.79
CA LYS A 282 -0.07 9.65 12.99
C LYS A 282 0.92 8.92 13.87
N ASP A 283 2.01 9.63 14.24
CA ASP A 283 3.12 9.11 15.03
C ASP A 283 2.67 8.57 16.40
N ASN A 284 3.33 7.53 16.86
CA ASN A 284 3.18 6.92 18.20
C ASN A 284 1.78 6.35 18.51
N LEU A 285 0.98 5.99 17.51
CA LEU A 285 -0.32 5.34 17.71
C LEU A 285 -0.30 3.85 17.37
N GLY A 286 0.82 3.31 16.86
CA GLY A 286 0.95 1.91 16.49
C GLY A 286 -0.06 1.47 15.42
N ILE A 287 -0.35 2.35 14.45
CA ILE A 287 -1.37 2.13 13.43
C ILE A 287 -0.90 1.07 12.42
N GLY A 288 0.34 1.17 11.97
CA GLY A 288 0.90 0.25 10.99
C GLY A 288 2.33 0.57 10.58
N ILE A 289 2.79 -0.06 9.49
CA ILE A 289 4.19 0.05 9.05
C ILE A 289 4.52 1.46 8.52
N LEU A 290 3.50 2.21 8.07
CA LEU A 290 3.66 3.59 7.59
C LEU A 290 3.64 4.62 8.75
N ASP A 291 3.98 4.22 9.98
CA ASP A 291 4.33 5.13 11.09
C ASP A 291 5.63 5.87 10.73
N PRO A 292 5.77 7.20 11.00
CA PRO A 292 6.93 7.99 10.57
C PRO A 292 8.21 7.72 11.36
N THR A 293 8.17 6.90 12.40
CA THR A 293 9.30 6.65 13.29
C THR A 293 9.52 5.17 13.55
N ALA A 294 10.76 4.82 13.83
CA ALA A 294 11.17 3.50 14.27
C ALA A 294 12.02 3.61 15.54
N SER A 295 11.91 2.65 16.44
CA SER A 295 12.69 2.57 17.67
C SER A 295 13.68 1.41 17.65
N TYR A 296 14.72 1.50 18.46
CA TYR A 296 15.65 0.38 18.64
C TYR A 296 14.95 -0.84 19.24
N GLY A 297 15.18 -2.01 18.66
CA GLY A 297 14.58 -3.26 19.09
C GLY A 297 13.10 -3.42 18.71
N GLU A 298 12.52 -2.45 18.01
CA GLU A 298 11.16 -2.51 17.51
C GLU A 298 11.09 -3.33 16.24
N LYS A 299 10.11 -4.23 16.16
CA LYS A 299 9.74 -4.94 14.95
C LYS A 299 8.59 -4.21 14.26
N LEU A 300 8.82 -3.74 13.03
CA LEU A 300 7.80 -3.05 12.23
C LEU A 300 7.00 -4.07 11.40
N ASN A 301 5.68 -3.99 11.41
CA ASN A 301 4.82 -4.95 10.69
C ASN A 301 3.78 -4.24 9.85
N ILE A 302 3.51 -4.81 8.66
CA ILE A 302 2.36 -4.41 7.84
C ILE A 302 1.08 -4.76 8.60
N SER A 303 0.26 -3.77 8.89
CA SER A 303 -0.99 -3.90 9.63
C SER A 303 -2.20 -4.13 8.70
N ALA A 304 -3.33 -4.48 9.29
CA ALA A 304 -4.60 -4.51 8.57
C ALA A 304 -5.01 -3.11 8.06
N THR A 305 -4.63 -2.04 8.76
CA THR A 305 -4.91 -0.66 8.36
C THR A 305 -4.08 -0.25 7.14
N ASP A 306 -2.80 -0.62 7.10
CA ASP A 306 -1.98 -0.42 5.90
C ASP A 306 -2.62 -1.12 4.70
N LEU A 307 -3.00 -2.40 4.86
CA LEU A 307 -3.61 -3.19 3.79
C LEU A 307 -4.91 -2.57 3.28
N ARG A 308 -5.78 -2.05 4.16
CA ARG A 308 -7.01 -1.36 3.76
C ARG A 308 -6.72 -0.10 2.95
N ALA A 309 -5.64 0.64 3.26
CA ALA A 309 -5.25 1.81 2.50
C ALA A 309 -4.76 1.42 1.08
N PHE A 310 -3.95 0.36 0.97
CA PHE A 310 -3.50 -0.13 -0.33
C PHE A 310 -4.66 -0.71 -1.16
N ASP A 311 -5.60 -1.40 -0.53
CA ASP A 311 -6.81 -1.93 -1.16
C ASP A 311 -7.58 -0.82 -1.89
N VAL A 312 -7.98 0.23 -1.19
CA VAL A 312 -8.74 1.33 -1.81
C VAL A 312 -7.93 2.19 -2.79
N MET A 313 -6.60 2.11 -2.76
CA MET A 313 -5.73 2.72 -3.78
C MET A 313 -5.59 1.87 -5.06
N GLY A 314 -6.25 0.69 -5.13
CA GLY A 314 -6.30 -0.16 -6.30
C GLY A 314 -5.29 -1.31 -6.29
N TYR A 315 -4.88 -1.77 -5.11
CA TYR A 315 -4.17 -3.04 -4.94
C TYR A 315 -5.13 -4.13 -4.50
N ASN A 316 -5.01 -5.31 -5.07
CA ASN A 316 -5.79 -6.47 -4.68
C ASN A 316 -5.13 -7.21 -3.51
N LEU A 317 -5.86 -7.43 -2.44
CA LEU A 317 -5.33 -8.17 -1.29
C LEU A 317 -5.29 -9.68 -1.57
N THR A 318 -4.25 -10.33 -1.06
CA THR A 318 -4.19 -11.81 -1.07
C THR A 318 -5.33 -12.35 -0.20
N PRO A 319 -6.25 -13.16 -0.76
CA PRO A 319 -7.34 -13.72 0.02
C PRO A 319 -6.83 -14.57 1.18
N VAL A 320 -7.30 -14.28 2.38
CA VAL A 320 -7.07 -15.12 3.55
C VAL A 320 -7.95 -16.37 3.39
N PRO A 321 -7.38 -17.61 3.43
CA PRO A 321 -8.20 -18.81 3.40
C PRO A 321 -9.19 -18.80 4.57
N GLU A 322 -10.49 -18.84 4.28
CA GLU A 322 -11.52 -18.97 5.31
C GLU A 322 -11.28 -20.26 6.10
N PRO A 323 -11.37 -20.24 7.44
CA PRO A 323 -11.18 -21.44 8.28
C PRO A 323 -12.10 -22.61 7.86
N GLY A 324 -13.28 -22.33 7.31
CA GLY A 324 -14.21 -23.31 6.77
C GLY A 324 -13.63 -24.09 5.58
N ASN A 325 -12.95 -23.42 4.66
CA ASN A 325 -12.38 -24.05 3.48
C ASN A 325 -11.21 -24.98 3.81
N VAL A 326 -10.47 -24.67 4.88
CA VAL A 326 -9.39 -25.55 5.39
C VAL A 326 -9.97 -26.80 6.04
N LEU A 327 -11.07 -26.67 6.78
CA LEU A 327 -11.78 -27.82 7.40
C LEU A 327 -12.41 -28.72 6.35
N GLU A 328 -13.01 -28.19 5.29
CA GLU A 328 -13.55 -28.99 4.18
C GLU A 328 -12.43 -29.76 3.46
N LEU A 329 -11.29 -29.11 3.18
CA LEU A 329 -10.15 -29.77 2.54
C LEU A 329 -9.55 -30.86 3.42
N CYS A 330 -9.38 -30.61 4.73
CA CYS A 330 -8.94 -31.62 5.71
C CYS A 330 -9.98 -32.75 5.85
N GLY A 331 -11.27 -32.46 5.83
CA GLY A 331 -12.33 -33.43 5.88
C GLY A 331 -12.34 -34.35 4.66
N LEU A 332 -12.14 -33.81 3.45
CA LEU A 332 -12.04 -34.59 2.20
C LEU A 332 -10.79 -35.50 2.19
N VAL A 333 -9.63 -35.02 2.67
CA VAL A 333 -8.42 -35.83 2.77
C VAL A 333 -8.57 -36.94 3.79
N ALA A 334 -9.13 -36.66 4.97
CA ALA A 334 -9.41 -37.67 6.00
C ALA A 334 -10.44 -38.70 5.53
N GLY A 335 -11.50 -38.27 4.85
CA GLY A 335 -12.50 -39.14 4.24
C GLY A 335 -11.91 -40.10 3.19
N ALA A 336 -11.02 -39.56 2.32
CA ALA A 336 -10.31 -40.39 1.33
C ALA A 336 -9.34 -41.40 1.94
N MET A 337 -8.68 -41.04 3.05
CA MET A 337 -7.83 -42.01 3.81
C MET A 337 -8.64 -43.09 4.48
N LEU A 338 -9.78 -42.77 5.10
CA LEU A 338 -10.65 -43.76 5.73
C LEU A 338 -11.26 -44.74 4.71
N LEU A 339 -11.62 -44.29 3.53
CA LEU A 339 -12.10 -45.12 2.43
C LEU A 339 -10.98 -46.08 1.91
N ARG A 340 -9.73 -45.66 1.90
CA ARG A 340 -8.58 -46.53 1.55
C ARG A 340 -8.29 -47.59 2.59
N LEU A 341 -8.44 -47.28 3.88
CA LEU A 341 -8.24 -48.24 4.96
C LEU A 341 -9.30 -49.34 4.96
N ARG A 342 -10.58 -48.99 4.77
CA ARG A 342 -11.69 -49.97 4.67
C ARG A 342 -11.63 -50.88 3.44
N ARG A 343 -10.93 -50.51 2.35
CA ARG A 343 -10.72 -51.40 1.18
C ARG A 343 -9.60 -52.42 1.33
N LYS A 344 -8.79 -52.37 2.40
CA LYS A 344 -7.74 -53.34 2.65
C LYS A 344 -8.16 -54.50 3.59
N GLU A 345 -9.40 -54.43 4.12
CA GLU A 345 -9.90 -55.45 5.06
C GLU A 345 -10.99 -56.35 4.45
N VAL A 346 -11.13 -56.40 3.08
CA VAL A 346 -12.04 -57.31 2.39
C VAL A 346 -11.27 -58.21 1.41
#